data_ccec889866e6485586e849dcf02d5b16
#
_entry.id   ccec889866e6485586e849dcf02d5b16
#
_cell.length_a   1.000
_cell.length_b   1.000
_cell.length_c   1.000
_cell.angle_alpha   90.00
_cell.angle_beta   90.00
_cell.angle_gamma   90.00
#
_symmetry.space_group_name_H-M   'P 1'
#
loop_
_entity.id
_entity.type
_entity.pdbx_description
1 polymer ?
#
loop_
_entity_poly.entity_id
_entity_poly.type
_entity_poly.pdbx_seq_one_letter_code
_entity_poly.pdbx_strand_id
1 'polypeptide(L)'
;MGDFYQNGFVATLHNLRARPYEELEKKLLKFSSNRPIGLIIPSLYSELSRQALKDIVKVLKDIPYISEIVIGLDQADDFQYKNALEYFAELPQHHRVIWNDGPKMQKFKEKLASKKIDTSVPGKGRNVWFCFGYMISSDRSEAIALHDADIITYNREMLARLVYPVADPSFNFKYCKGYYFRTDDEKMHGRAVRLLVTPLLRTLKKLIGFHSYLEYLDSFRYPLAGEFSMRADVIKTIRIPYDWGLEIGILSEVERNNTLNRICQVEIADQYDHKHQSLSTEDAEKGLSKMSRDISRAIFAKLSSDGVTFTPEFFRTLKATYWRIALDFVELYKADSNMNSLSYDFHREEEVIDLFVKNVYQSGIDFLNNPDTVPLMPSWKRVQSAFPDILEEFYQIVEEDNNII
;
A
#
# COMPACT_ATOMS: atom_id res chain seq x y z
N MET A 1 -2.01 1.58 -34.89
CA MET A 1 -1.23 2.41 -33.98
C MET A 1 -1.70 2.09 -32.58
N GLY A 2 -0.78 1.68 -31.68
CA GLY A 2 -1.11 1.54 -30.28
C GLY A 2 -1.10 2.92 -29.64
N ASP A 3 -2.27 3.53 -29.44
CA ASP A 3 -2.36 4.76 -28.71
C ASP A 3 -2.22 4.48 -27.20
N PHE A 4 -1.62 5.41 -26.46
CA PHE A 4 -1.53 5.34 -25.01
C PHE A 4 -2.92 5.61 -24.41
N TYR A 5 -3.72 4.58 -24.44
CA TYR A 5 -5.12 4.63 -24.10
C TYR A 5 -5.35 4.86 -22.62
N GLN A 6 -6.07 5.92 -22.27
CA GLN A 6 -6.51 6.25 -20.93
C GLN A 6 -7.75 5.43 -20.59
N ASN A 7 -7.53 4.15 -20.26
CA ASN A 7 -8.60 3.20 -19.95
C ASN A 7 -8.96 3.25 -18.47
N GLY A 8 -10.24 3.22 -18.17
CA GLY A 8 -10.77 3.22 -16.82
C GLY A 8 -11.07 4.61 -16.27
N PHE A 9 -11.31 4.68 -14.96
CA PHE A 9 -11.79 5.90 -14.28
C PHE A 9 -10.67 6.80 -13.75
N VAL A 10 -9.42 6.31 -13.75
CA VAL A 10 -8.28 7.06 -13.25
C VAL A 10 -7.27 7.32 -14.35
N ALA A 11 -6.59 8.47 -14.28
CA ALA A 11 -5.53 8.80 -15.24
C ALA A 11 -4.36 7.81 -15.09
N THR A 12 -3.82 7.33 -16.22
CA THR A 12 -2.67 6.43 -16.26
C THR A 12 -1.47 7.14 -16.88
N LEU A 13 -0.41 7.28 -16.11
CA LEU A 13 0.83 7.92 -16.53
C LEU A 13 1.87 6.83 -16.86
N HIS A 14 2.27 6.77 -18.13
CA HIS A 14 3.17 5.74 -18.64
C HIS A 14 4.63 6.17 -18.57
N ASN A 15 5.55 5.21 -18.52
CA ASN A 15 6.97 5.44 -18.72
C ASN A 15 7.28 5.43 -20.23
N LEU A 16 7.22 6.59 -20.86
CA LEU A 16 7.48 6.71 -22.30
C LEU A 16 8.97 6.79 -22.62
N ARG A 17 9.84 6.84 -21.58
CA ARG A 17 11.32 6.95 -21.70
C ARG A 17 11.80 8.00 -22.70
N ALA A 18 10.99 9.05 -22.91
CA ALA A 18 11.32 10.12 -23.83
C ALA A 18 12.50 11.00 -23.34
N ARG A 19 12.77 10.96 -22.03
CA ARG A 19 13.81 11.75 -21.37
C ARG A 19 14.45 10.98 -20.22
N PRO A 20 15.72 11.32 -19.85
CA PRO A 20 16.36 10.77 -18.67
C PRO A 20 15.62 11.14 -17.38
N TYR A 21 15.65 10.25 -16.37
CA TYR A 21 14.98 10.49 -15.09
C TYR A 21 15.57 11.70 -14.31
N GLU A 22 16.80 12.08 -14.58
CA GLU A 22 17.46 13.24 -14.00
C GLU A 22 16.71 14.56 -14.32
N GLU A 23 16.04 14.61 -15.46
CA GLU A 23 15.16 15.74 -15.78
C GLU A 23 13.93 15.80 -14.86
N LEU A 24 13.38 14.63 -14.45
CA LEU A 24 12.30 14.57 -13.47
C LEU A 24 12.80 15.05 -12.10
N GLU A 25 13.98 14.59 -11.66
CA GLU A 25 14.57 14.99 -10.38
C GLU A 25 14.87 16.49 -10.34
N LYS A 26 15.40 17.06 -11.43
CA LYS A 26 15.62 18.51 -11.54
C LYS A 26 14.33 19.31 -11.38
N LYS A 27 13.21 18.80 -11.91
CA LYS A 27 11.89 19.43 -11.70
C LYS A 27 11.41 19.23 -10.27
N LEU A 28 11.55 18.03 -9.71
CA LEU A 28 11.17 17.73 -8.32
C LEU A 28 11.94 18.61 -7.33
N LEU A 29 13.23 18.85 -7.55
CA LEU A 29 14.01 19.77 -6.73
C LEU A 29 13.46 21.21 -6.79
N LYS A 30 12.97 21.64 -7.95
CA LYS A 30 12.30 22.94 -8.08
C LYS A 30 10.92 22.94 -7.39
N PHE A 31 10.17 21.85 -7.48
CA PHE A 31 8.84 21.76 -6.88
C PHE A 31 8.90 21.65 -5.35
N SER A 32 9.92 20.98 -4.82
CA SER A 32 10.10 20.77 -3.38
C SER A 32 10.29 22.07 -2.59
N SER A 33 10.71 23.15 -3.22
CA SER A 33 10.78 24.47 -2.57
C SER A 33 9.40 25.07 -2.24
N ASN A 34 8.36 24.71 -3.02
CA ASN A 34 6.99 25.20 -2.81
C ASN A 34 6.07 24.11 -2.24
N ARG A 35 6.41 22.86 -2.49
CA ARG A 35 5.66 21.67 -2.06
C ARG A 35 6.66 20.64 -1.57
N PRO A 36 7.10 20.75 -0.30
CA PRO A 36 8.11 19.87 0.26
C PRO A 36 7.68 18.38 0.18
N ILE A 37 8.66 17.51 -0.10
CA ILE A 37 8.43 16.10 -0.40
C ILE A 37 8.92 15.25 0.76
N GLY A 38 8.02 14.45 1.34
CA GLY A 38 8.32 13.46 2.36
C GLY A 38 8.28 12.03 1.84
N LEU A 39 9.02 11.16 2.53
CA LEU A 39 9.03 9.72 2.25
C LEU A 39 8.73 8.94 3.53
N ILE A 40 7.83 7.95 3.43
CA ILE A 40 7.54 6.99 4.49
C ILE A 40 8.07 5.61 4.09
N ILE A 41 8.77 4.96 5.02
CA ILE A 41 9.30 3.60 4.87
C ILE A 41 8.83 2.77 6.08
N PRO A 42 7.69 2.05 6.00
CA PRO A 42 7.33 1.11 7.04
C PRO A 42 8.29 -0.09 7.01
N SER A 43 8.90 -0.43 8.14
CA SER A 43 9.90 -1.48 8.24
C SER A 43 9.72 -2.35 9.48
N LEU A 44 10.06 -3.61 9.35
CA LEU A 44 10.37 -4.47 10.48
C LEU A 44 11.87 -4.34 10.81
N TYR A 45 12.25 -4.52 12.07
CA TYR A 45 13.68 -4.53 12.43
C TYR A 45 14.49 -5.57 11.62
N SER A 46 13.89 -6.73 11.33
CA SER A 46 14.53 -7.78 10.53
C SER A 46 14.95 -7.35 9.11
N GLU A 47 14.35 -6.29 8.56
CA GLU A 47 14.70 -5.80 7.23
C GLU A 47 16.07 -5.06 7.23
N LEU A 48 16.52 -4.54 8.38
CA LEU A 48 17.83 -3.86 8.49
C LEU A 48 19.02 -4.78 8.15
N SER A 49 18.87 -6.09 8.36
CA SER A 49 19.89 -7.07 7.99
C SER A 49 19.91 -7.45 6.51
N ARG A 50 18.88 -7.04 5.74
CA ARG A 50 18.69 -7.42 4.35
C ARG A 50 19.38 -6.47 3.38
N GLN A 51 19.81 -7.01 2.26
CA GLN A 51 20.49 -6.24 1.22
C GLN A 51 19.55 -5.18 0.60
N ALA A 52 18.27 -5.51 0.43
CA ALA A 52 17.29 -4.58 -0.18
C ALA A 52 17.24 -3.23 0.55
N LEU A 53 17.08 -3.21 1.89
CA LEU A 53 17.03 -1.96 2.64
C LEU A 53 18.36 -1.20 2.60
N LYS A 54 19.51 -1.91 2.58
CA LYS A 54 20.84 -1.27 2.43
C LYS A 54 20.95 -0.55 1.09
N ASP A 55 20.49 -1.18 0.02
CA ASP A 55 20.51 -0.58 -1.32
C ASP A 55 19.53 0.59 -1.43
N ILE A 56 18.34 0.50 -0.80
CA ILE A 56 17.39 1.61 -0.69
C ILE A 56 18.06 2.82 0.01
N VAL A 57 18.64 2.62 1.20
CA VAL A 57 19.32 3.70 1.95
C VAL A 57 20.45 4.32 1.12
N LYS A 58 21.27 3.49 0.44
CA LYS A 58 22.33 3.96 -0.44
C LYS A 58 21.79 4.87 -1.56
N VAL A 59 20.69 4.49 -2.19
CA VAL A 59 20.05 5.28 -3.25
C VAL A 59 19.47 6.58 -2.69
N LEU A 60 18.85 6.54 -1.51
CA LEU A 60 18.21 7.71 -0.88
C LEU A 60 19.23 8.80 -0.51
N LYS A 61 20.47 8.44 -0.14
CA LYS A 61 21.52 9.41 0.19
C LYS A 61 21.75 10.46 -0.91
N ASP A 62 21.58 10.07 -2.16
CA ASP A 62 21.85 10.92 -3.32
C ASP A 62 20.61 11.68 -3.83
N ILE A 63 19.45 11.56 -3.18
CA ILE A 63 18.21 12.20 -3.61
C ILE A 63 18.05 13.58 -2.95
N PRO A 64 18.17 14.69 -3.71
CA PRO A 64 18.25 16.03 -3.12
C PRO A 64 16.90 16.70 -2.87
N TYR A 65 15.80 16.14 -3.37
CA TYR A 65 14.48 16.78 -3.31
C TYR A 65 13.61 16.33 -2.14
N ILE A 66 14.07 15.36 -1.31
CA ILE A 66 13.34 14.90 -0.13
C ILE A 66 13.65 15.81 1.05
N SER A 67 12.61 16.37 1.66
CA SER A 67 12.71 17.20 2.87
C SER A 67 12.71 16.39 4.17
N GLU A 68 12.07 15.22 4.17
CA GLU A 68 11.89 14.40 5.35
C GLU A 68 11.71 12.92 5.01
N ILE A 69 12.34 12.04 5.78
CA ILE A 69 12.15 10.58 5.70
C ILE A 69 11.65 10.07 7.05
N VAL A 70 10.52 9.38 7.07
CA VAL A 70 9.96 8.77 8.28
C VAL A 70 10.00 7.26 8.15
N ILE A 71 10.71 6.62 9.06
CA ILE A 71 10.83 5.18 9.17
C ILE A 71 9.93 4.69 10.29
N GLY A 72 8.89 3.94 9.97
CA GLY A 72 8.07 3.28 10.98
C GLY A 72 8.69 1.93 11.33
N LEU A 73 9.19 1.77 12.55
CA LEU A 73 9.89 0.56 12.99
C LEU A 73 8.99 -0.29 13.89
N ASP A 74 8.69 -1.51 13.44
CA ASP A 74 8.00 -2.54 14.21
C ASP A 74 8.94 -3.69 14.57
N GLN A 75 8.59 -4.42 15.64
CA GLN A 75 9.29 -5.58 16.17
C GLN A 75 10.75 -5.29 16.57
N ALA A 76 10.92 -4.20 17.32
CA ALA A 76 12.23 -3.78 17.83
C ALA A 76 12.21 -3.60 19.35
N ASP A 77 13.15 -4.23 20.06
CA ASP A 77 13.48 -3.93 21.44
C ASP A 77 14.37 -2.67 21.55
N ASP A 78 14.75 -2.28 22.79
CA ASP A 78 15.56 -1.09 23.06
C ASP A 78 16.93 -1.13 22.35
N PHE A 79 17.59 -2.28 22.36
CA PHE A 79 18.88 -2.44 21.69
C PHE A 79 18.74 -2.36 20.18
N GLN A 80 17.72 -3.01 19.64
CA GLN A 80 17.41 -3.01 18.22
C GLN A 80 16.99 -1.62 17.71
N TYR A 81 16.27 -0.86 18.54
CA TYR A 81 15.92 0.52 18.21
C TYR A 81 17.15 1.42 18.10
N LYS A 82 18.09 1.33 19.07
CA LYS A 82 19.35 2.07 19.01
C LYS A 82 20.17 1.72 17.76
N ASN A 83 20.27 0.43 17.42
CA ASN A 83 20.90 0.00 16.17
C ASN A 83 20.20 0.58 14.94
N ALA A 84 18.87 0.72 14.96
CA ALA A 84 18.15 1.31 13.85
C ALA A 84 18.43 2.81 13.71
N LEU A 85 18.53 3.55 14.80
CA LEU A 85 18.95 4.95 14.78
C LEU A 85 20.34 5.12 14.15
N GLU A 86 21.33 4.32 14.57
CA GLU A 86 22.69 4.31 14.00
C GLU A 86 22.66 3.97 12.52
N TYR A 87 21.87 2.96 12.12
CA TYR A 87 21.73 2.52 10.74
C TYR A 87 21.21 3.64 9.81
N PHE A 88 20.17 4.37 10.23
CA PHE A 88 19.58 5.43 9.43
C PHE A 88 20.31 6.78 9.58
N ALA A 89 21.22 6.94 10.54
CA ALA A 89 22.05 8.14 10.68
C ALA A 89 22.91 8.45 9.44
N GLU A 90 23.06 7.47 8.53
CA GLU A 90 23.73 7.67 7.25
C GLU A 90 22.94 8.54 6.25
N LEU A 91 21.66 8.77 6.47
CA LEU A 91 20.79 9.58 5.60
C LEU A 91 21.08 11.08 5.85
N PRO A 92 21.44 11.87 4.83
CA PRO A 92 21.69 13.31 4.98
C PRO A 92 20.42 14.13 5.14
N GLN A 93 19.25 13.59 4.72
CA GLN A 93 17.97 14.25 4.86
C GLN A 93 17.50 14.23 6.33
N HIS A 94 16.66 15.19 6.71
CA HIS A 94 15.96 15.08 7.98
C HIS A 94 15.22 13.75 8.04
N HIS A 95 15.50 12.93 9.05
CA HIS A 95 14.84 11.63 9.19
C HIS A 95 14.49 11.34 10.65
N ARG A 96 13.46 10.52 10.85
CA ARG A 96 13.03 10.05 12.16
C ARG A 96 12.60 8.60 12.09
N VAL A 97 12.99 7.86 13.12
CA VAL A 97 12.57 6.48 13.33
C VAL A 97 11.48 6.46 14.39
N ILE A 98 10.28 6.04 14.05
CA ILE A 98 9.17 5.86 14.99
C ILE A 98 9.29 4.48 15.62
N TRP A 99 9.56 4.42 16.90
CA TRP A 99 9.65 3.16 17.63
C TRP A 99 8.27 2.70 18.11
N ASN A 100 7.58 1.93 17.28
CA ASN A 100 6.21 1.49 17.57
C ASN A 100 6.07 0.60 18.81
N ASP A 101 7.14 -0.05 19.25
CA ASP A 101 7.17 -0.93 20.43
C ASP A 101 7.76 -0.26 21.68
N GLY A 102 8.19 1.00 21.55
CA GLY A 102 8.83 1.76 22.61
C GLY A 102 7.91 2.08 23.80
N PRO A 103 8.49 2.30 25.00
CA PRO A 103 7.71 2.50 26.22
C PRO A 103 6.84 3.77 26.17
N LYS A 104 7.30 4.86 25.54
CA LYS A 104 6.50 6.07 25.37
C LYS A 104 5.35 5.83 24.41
N MET A 105 5.60 5.10 23.31
CA MET A 105 4.58 4.73 22.35
C MET A 105 3.52 3.81 22.98
N GLN A 106 3.88 2.91 23.91
CA GLN A 106 2.89 2.08 24.61
C GLN A 106 1.94 2.96 25.45
N LYS A 107 2.46 3.94 26.20
CA LYS A 107 1.64 4.90 26.95
C LYS A 107 0.73 5.72 26.03
N PHE A 108 1.25 6.12 24.87
CA PHE A 108 0.46 6.81 23.84
C PHE A 108 -0.70 5.96 23.33
N LYS A 109 -0.45 4.67 23.05
CA LYS A 109 -1.50 3.71 22.67
C LYS A 109 -2.56 3.51 23.76
N GLU A 110 -2.15 3.42 25.03
CA GLU A 110 -3.08 3.34 26.17
C GLU A 110 -3.97 4.59 26.25
N LYS A 111 -3.40 5.78 26.02
CA LYS A 111 -4.17 7.03 25.94
C LYS A 111 -5.20 6.98 24.81
N LEU A 112 -4.83 6.53 23.61
CA LEU A 112 -5.75 6.36 22.49
C LEU A 112 -6.88 5.38 22.82
N ALA A 113 -6.55 4.26 23.46
CA ALA A 113 -7.51 3.24 23.86
C ALA A 113 -8.56 3.78 24.85
N SER A 114 -8.22 4.78 25.69
CA SER A 114 -9.15 5.44 26.62
C SER A 114 -10.36 6.07 25.93
N LYS A 115 -10.24 6.39 24.64
CA LYS A 115 -11.32 6.92 23.77
C LYS A 115 -11.75 5.91 22.70
N LYS A 116 -11.54 4.61 22.94
CA LYS A 116 -11.91 3.50 22.03
C LYS A 116 -11.23 3.59 20.66
N ILE A 117 -10.01 4.13 20.63
CA ILE A 117 -9.14 4.09 19.44
C ILE A 117 -8.17 2.94 19.69
N ASP A 118 -8.50 1.79 19.14
CA ASP A 118 -7.70 0.57 19.31
C ASP A 118 -6.52 0.58 18.33
N THR A 119 -5.31 0.50 18.89
CA THR A 119 -4.03 0.40 18.17
C THR A 119 -3.22 -0.81 18.62
N SER A 120 -3.85 -1.76 19.32
CA SER A 120 -3.19 -2.93 19.93
C SER A 120 -2.73 -3.94 18.87
N VAL A 121 -3.49 -4.11 17.79
CA VAL A 121 -3.19 -5.11 16.75
C VAL A 121 -2.01 -4.64 15.89
N PRO A 122 -0.90 -5.41 15.86
CA PRO A 122 0.24 -5.08 15.00
C PRO A 122 -0.09 -5.34 13.52
N GLY A 123 0.56 -4.59 12.63
CA GLY A 123 0.43 -4.76 11.20
C GLY A 123 0.97 -3.57 10.42
N LYS A 124 1.23 -3.77 9.11
CA LYS A 124 1.73 -2.72 8.23
C LYS A 124 0.85 -1.46 8.26
N GLY A 125 -0.47 -1.63 8.24
CA GLY A 125 -1.40 -0.50 8.27
C GLY A 125 -1.31 0.33 9.55
N ARG A 126 -1.15 -0.31 10.74
CA ARG A 126 -0.91 0.41 12.00
C ARG A 126 0.40 1.20 11.94
N ASN A 127 1.46 0.60 11.43
CA ASN A 127 2.75 1.27 11.25
C ASN A 127 2.60 2.50 10.34
N VAL A 128 2.00 2.33 9.18
CA VAL A 128 1.71 3.42 8.23
C VAL A 128 0.85 4.52 8.87
N TRP A 129 -0.13 4.15 9.68
CA TRP A 129 -0.99 5.11 10.38
C TRP A 129 -0.21 6.00 11.36
N PHE A 130 0.74 5.43 12.12
CA PHE A 130 1.63 6.22 12.97
C PHE A 130 2.57 7.10 12.13
N CYS A 131 3.12 6.60 11.03
CA CYS A 131 3.91 7.41 10.10
C CYS A 131 3.10 8.60 9.55
N PHE A 132 1.83 8.39 9.20
CA PHE A 132 0.93 9.48 8.79
C PHE A 132 0.75 10.52 9.90
N GLY A 133 0.58 10.07 11.14
CA GLY A 133 0.47 10.96 12.29
C GLY A 133 1.69 11.84 12.47
N TYR A 134 2.88 11.27 12.36
CA TYR A 134 4.11 12.03 12.48
C TYR A 134 4.29 13.01 11.28
N MET A 135 4.03 12.58 10.05
CA MET A 135 4.09 13.47 8.88
C MET A 135 3.14 14.67 9.00
N ILE A 136 1.98 14.47 9.63
CA ILE A 136 1.03 15.56 9.88
C ILE A 136 1.56 16.50 10.98
N SER A 137 2.17 15.95 12.03
CA SER A 137 2.62 16.72 13.19
C SER A 137 3.91 17.48 12.93
N SER A 138 4.82 16.93 12.11
CA SER A 138 6.05 17.62 11.71
C SER A 138 5.80 18.80 10.78
N ASP A 139 4.72 18.74 10.00
CA ASP A 139 4.32 19.74 8.99
C ASP A 139 5.44 20.11 7.99
N ARG A 140 6.41 19.18 7.77
CA ARG A 140 7.58 19.38 6.90
C ARG A 140 7.34 18.99 5.46
N SER A 141 6.24 18.28 5.17
CA SER A 141 5.98 17.69 3.86
C SER A 141 4.54 17.88 3.41
N GLU A 142 4.36 18.25 2.14
CA GLU A 142 3.06 18.43 1.52
C GLU A 142 2.74 17.31 0.49
N ALA A 143 3.75 16.83 -0.23
CA ALA A 143 3.67 15.67 -1.11
C ALA A 143 4.41 14.51 -0.45
N ILE A 144 3.71 13.42 -0.15
CA ILE A 144 4.24 12.32 0.67
C ILE A 144 4.17 11.04 -0.14
N ALA A 145 5.32 10.41 -0.34
CA ALA A 145 5.44 9.07 -0.92
C ALA A 145 5.57 8.02 0.17
N LEU A 146 5.11 6.82 -0.12
CA LEU A 146 5.36 5.61 0.67
C LEU A 146 5.82 4.50 -0.25
N HIS A 147 6.82 3.76 0.15
CA HIS A 147 7.23 2.50 -0.47
C HIS A 147 7.68 1.48 0.58
N ASP A 148 7.69 0.21 0.19
CA ASP A 148 8.12 -0.88 1.07
C ASP A 148 9.64 -0.88 1.30
N ALA A 149 10.07 -1.48 2.41
CA ALA A 149 11.48 -1.56 2.82
C ALA A 149 12.24 -2.73 2.17
N ASP A 150 11.57 -3.59 1.41
CA ASP A 150 12.10 -4.86 0.89
C ASP A 150 12.19 -4.92 -0.66
N ILE A 151 12.17 -3.77 -1.32
CA ILE A 151 12.24 -3.66 -2.78
C ILE A 151 13.69 -3.96 -3.23
N ILE A 152 13.88 -5.05 -3.96
CA ILE A 152 15.20 -5.51 -4.45
C ILE A 152 15.66 -4.67 -5.64
N THR A 153 14.74 -4.28 -6.52
CA THR A 153 15.01 -3.53 -7.76
C THR A 153 14.93 -2.01 -7.60
N TYR A 154 15.04 -1.51 -6.35
CA TYR A 154 14.87 -0.09 -6.05
C TYR A 154 15.88 0.80 -6.77
N ASN A 155 15.41 1.90 -7.34
CA ASN A 155 16.25 2.91 -7.97
C ASN A 155 15.63 4.31 -7.85
N ARG A 156 16.40 5.34 -8.21
CA ARG A 156 16.00 6.76 -8.10
C ARG A 156 14.80 7.11 -8.97
N GLU A 157 14.70 6.50 -10.15
CA GLU A 157 13.61 6.74 -11.09
C GLU A 157 12.26 6.32 -10.50
N MET A 158 12.21 5.19 -9.78
CA MET A 158 10.98 4.71 -9.13
C MET A 158 10.37 5.77 -8.22
N LEU A 159 11.18 6.34 -7.30
CA LEU A 159 10.67 7.36 -6.37
C LEU A 159 10.33 8.65 -7.09
N ALA A 160 11.19 9.09 -8.03
CA ALA A 160 10.92 10.30 -8.80
C ALA A 160 9.59 10.22 -9.56
N ARG A 161 9.31 9.08 -10.21
CA ARG A 161 8.06 8.87 -10.93
C ARG A 161 6.87 8.79 -9.99
N LEU A 162 7.02 8.09 -8.86
CA LEU A 162 5.95 7.90 -7.88
C LEU A 162 5.47 9.22 -7.28
N VAL A 163 6.37 10.13 -6.94
CA VAL A 163 6.01 11.37 -6.25
C VAL A 163 5.69 12.52 -7.20
N TYR A 164 6.19 12.47 -8.43
CA TYR A 164 6.04 13.55 -9.41
C TYR A 164 4.57 14.00 -9.59
N PRO A 165 3.58 13.11 -9.77
CA PRO A 165 2.20 13.53 -10.04
C PRO A 165 1.56 14.36 -8.92
N VAL A 166 1.95 14.13 -7.65
CA VAL A 166 1.42 14.87 -6.49
C VAL A 166 2.30 16.07 -6.12
N ALA A 167 3.57 16.07 -6.53
CA ALA A 167 4.51 17.15 -6.28
C ALA A 167 4.42 18.28 -7.30
N ASP A 168 4.10 17.99 -8.57
CA ASP A 168 4.00 19.01 -9.62
C ASP A 168 2.84 19.99 -9.34
N PRO A 169 3.12 21.30 -9.15
CA PRO A 169 2.09 22.29 -8.84
C PRO A 169 1.09 22.53 -9.98
N SER A 170 1.44 22.15 -11.21
CA SER A 170 0.55 22.25 -12.37
C SER A 170 -0.44 21.09 -12.46
N PHE A 171 -0.19 19.99 -11.71
CA PHE A 171 -1.07 18.83 -11.67
C PHE A 171 -2.06 18.94 -10.50
N ASN A 172 -3.27 18.49 -10.77
CA ASN A 172 -4.35 18.48 -9.78
C ASN A 172 -4.45 17.19 -8.96
N PHE A 173 -3.51 16.24 -9.14
CA PHE A 173 -3.59 14.97 -8.45
C PHE A 173 -3.31 15.11 -6.96
N LYS A 174 -4.14 14.43 -6.16
CA LYS A 174 -4.00 14.32 -4.71
C LYS A 174 -3.51 12.95 -4.27
N TYR A 175 -3.69 11.95 -5.14
CA TYR A 175 -3.25 10.57 -4.92
C TYR A 175 -2.71 9.98 -6.21
N CYS A 176 -1.61 9.27 -6.11
CA CYS A 176 -1.00 8.53 -7.19
C CYS A 176 -0.60 7.13 -6.71
N LYS A 177 -1.03 6.10 -7.43
CA LYS A 177 -0.66 4.69 -7.21
C LYS A 177 0.46 4.30 -8.14
N GLY A 178 1.52 3.70 -7.62
CA GLY A 178 2.54 3.07 -8.46
C GLY A 178 2.01 1.80 -9.12
N TYR A 179 2.45 1.50 -10.33
CA TYR A 179 2.26 0.20 -10.95
C TYR A 179 3.52 -0.26 -11.69
N TYR A 180 3.66 -1.55 -11.85
CA TYR A 180 4.84 -2.23 -12.39
C TYR A 180 4.51 -3.67 -12.77
N PHE A 181 5.41 -4.30 -13.51
CA PHE A 181 5.35 -5.74 -13.76
C PHE A 181 6.16 -6.48 -12.67
N ARG A 182 5.50 -7.39 -11.97
CA ARG A 182 6.17 -8.22 -10.97
C ARG A 182 6.77 -9.46 -11.61
N THR A 183 8.00 -9.30 -12.05
CA THR A 183 8.80 -10.38 -12.64
C THR A 183 10.20 -10.32 -12.08
N ASP A 184 10.83 -11.48 -11.95
CA ASP A 184 12.27 -11.62 -11.97
C ASP A 184 12.70 -12.11 -13.37
N ASP A 185 13.98 -12.48 -13.52
CA ASP A 185 14.51 -12.95 -14.81
C ASP A 185 13.96 -14.33 -15.22
N GLU A 186 13.32 -15.05 -14.33
CA GLU A 186 12.85 -16.41 -14.55
C GLU A 186 11.32 -16.56 -14.50
N LYS A 187 10.62 -15.77 -13.70
CA LYS A 187 9.22 -16.03 -13.33
C LYS A 187 8.35 -14.78 -13.28
N MET A 188 7.08 -15.01 -13.54
CA MET A 188 6.02 -14.05 -13.26
C MET A 188 5.54 -14.19 -11.82
N HIS A 189 5.53 -13.07 -11.08
CA HIS A 189 5.07 -12.99 -9.69
C HIS A 189 3.70 -12.31 -9.56
N GLY A 190 3.31 -11.87 -8.37
CA GLY A 190 2.11 -11.08 -8.15
C GLY A 190 0.81 -11.89 -8.17
N ARG A 191 0.82 -13.15 -7.69
CA ARG A 191 -0.37 -14.04 -7.63
C ARG A 191 -1.58 -13.39 -6.98
N ALA A 192 -1.39 -12.58 -5.92
CA ALA A 192 -2.49 -11.90 -5.25
C ALA A 192 -3.25 -10.93 -6.19
N VAL A 193 -2.58 -10.24 -7.09
CA VAL A 193 -3.26 -9.41 -8.10
C VAL A 193 -3.78 -10.28 -9.25
N ARG A 194 -2.92 -11.11 -9.85
CA ARG A 194 -3.23 -11.89 -11.04
C ARG A 194 -4.36 -12.89 -10.83
N LEU A 195 -4.33 -13.62 -9.72
CA LEU A 195 -5.21 -14.78 -9.48
C LEU A 195 -6.29 -14.53 -8.41
N LEU A 196 -6.16 -13.47 -7.58
CA LEU A 196 -7.18 -13.12 -6.61
C LEU A 196 -7.93 -11.85 -7.02
N VAL A 197 -7.29 -10.67 -6.97
CA VAL A 197 -8.01 -9.40 -7.08
C VAL A 197 -8.64 -9.22 -8.45
N THR A 198 -7.87 -9.42 -9.53
CA THR A 198 -8.38 -9.22 -10.89
C THR A 198 -9.55 -10.16 -11.21
N PRO A 199 -9.44 -11.50 -11.00
CA PRO A 199 -10.56 -12.40 -11.22
C PRO A 199 -11.76 -12.12 -10.29
N LEU A 200 -11.51 -11.71 -9.03
CA LEU A 200 -12.59 -11.37 -8.10
C LEU A 200 -13.36 -10.12 -8.56
N LEU A 201 -12.66 -9.07 -8.99
CA LEU A 201 -13.31 -7.88 -9.55
C LEU A 201 -14.13 -8.21 -10.81
N ARG A 202 -13.60 -9.03 -11.71
CA ARG A 202 -14.34 -9.50 -12.90
C ARG A 202 -15.58 -10.32 -12.53
N THR A 203 -15.47 -11.15 -11.50
CA THR A 203 -16.59 -11.93 -10.97
C THR A 203 -17.66 -11.02 -10.37
N LEU A 204 -17.27 -10.08 -9.52
CA LEU A 204 -18.19 -9.14 -8.89
C LEU A 204 -18.90 -8.27 -9.93
N LYS A 205 -18.19 -7.75 -10.91
CA LYS A 205 -18.79 -7.01 -12.04
C LYS A 205 -19.79 -7.84 -12.82
N LYS A 206 -19.51 -9.14 -13.02
CA LYS A 206 -20.43 -10.06 -13.71
C LYS A 206 -21.69 -10.34 -12.90
N LEU A 207 -21.60 -10.43 -11.57
CA LEU A 207 -22.73 -10.77 -10.71
C LEU A 207 -23.57 -9.57 -10.28
N ILE A 208 -22.92 -8.42 -10.02
CA ILE A 208 -23.57 -7.21 -9.54
C ILE A 208 -24.00 -6.31 -10.70
N GLY A 209 -23.30 -6.38 -11.83
CA GLY A 209 -23.44 -5.43 -12.93
C GLY A 209 -22.53 -4.20 -12.74
N PHE A 210 -22.91 -3.10 -13.39
CA PHE A 210 -22.17 -1.85 -13.27
C PHE A 210 -22.19 -1.32 -11.84
N HIS A 211 -21.00 -1.09 -11.28
CA HIS A 211 -20.80 -0.45 -9.98
C HIS A 211 -19.56 0.45 -10.04
N SER A 212 -19.70 1.74 -9.75
CA SER A 212 -18.64 2.75 -9.92
C SER A 212 -17.35 2.38 -9.19
N TYR A 213 -17.45 1.88 -7.97
CA TYR A 213 -16.30 1.44 -7.19
C TYR A 213 -15.58 0.23 -7.83
N LEU A 214 -16.30 -0.73 -8.39
CA LEU A 214 -15.69 -1.87 -9.09
C LEU A 214 -14.97 -1.42 -10.36
N GLU A 215 -15.55 -0.50 -11.13
CA GLU A 215 -14.89 0.10 -12.29
C GLU A 215 -13.65 0.90 -11.89
N TYR A 216 -13.73 1.64 -10.79
CA TYR A 216 -12.60 2.36 -10.21
C TYR A 216 -11.45 1.43 -9.82
N LEU A 217 -11.71 0.37 -9.03
CA LEU A 217 -10.68 -0.59 -8.65
C LEU A 217 -10.08 -1.32 -9.86
N ASP A 218 -10.91 -1.73 -10.82
CA ASP A 218 -10.49 -2.42 -12.05
C ASP A 218 -9.68 -1.51 -13.00
N SER A 219 -9.70 -0.19 -12.77
CA SER A 219 -8.88 0.77 -13.51
C SER A 219 -7.40 0.72 -13.13
N PHE A 220 -7.08 0.26 -11.92
CA PHE A 220 -5.69 0.17 -11.47
C PHE A 220 -5.00 -1.08 -12.03
N ARG A 221 -3.84 -0.88 -12.66
CA ARG A 221 -3.02 -1.97 -13.20
C ARG A 221 -2.43 -2.87 -12.11
N TYR A 222 -2.12 -2.27 -10.95
CA TYR A 222 -1.63 -3.01 -9.78
C TYR A 222 -2.26 -2.46 -8.48
N PRO A 223 -3.52 -2.81 -8.15
CA PRO A 223 -4.24 -2.23 -7.01
C PRO A 223 -3.60 -2.54 -5.64
N LEU A 224 -2.82 -3.62 -5.54
CA LEU A 224 -2.12 -4.01 -4.32
C LEU A 224 -0.67 -3.49 -4.24
N ALA A 225 -0.25 -2.54 -5.09
CA ALA A 225 1.07 -1.93 -4.94
C ALA A 225 1.21 -1.29 -3.56
N GLY A 226 2.31 -1.57 -2.85
CA GLY A 226 2.67 -0.89 -1.61
C GLY A 226 3.10 0.56 -1.85
N GLU A 227 3.43 0.89 -3.10
CA GLU A 227 3.98 2.16 -3.54
C GLU A 227 2.86 3.12 -3.96
N PHE A 228 2.75 4.20 -3.24
CA PHE A 228 1.82 5.29 -3.57
C PHE A 228 2.36 6.63 -3.07
N SER A 229 1.81 7.70 -3.60
CA SER A 229 2.04 9.04 -3.08
C SER A 229 0.73 9.80 -2.95
N MET A 230 0.67 10.70 -1.98
CA MET A 230 -0.51 11.52 -1.73
C MET A 230 -0.17 12.87 -1.11
N ARG A 231 -1.12 13.78 -1.16
CA ARG A 231 -1.03 15.06 -0.50
C ARG A 231 -1.31 14.93 1.01
N ALA A 232 -0.69 15.78 1.82
CA ALA A 232 -0.84 15.79 3.26
C ALA A 232 -2.31 15.98 3.71
N ASP A 233 -3.13 16.71 2.95
CA ASP A 233 -4.55 16.88 3.25
C ASP A 233 -5.36 15.57 3.10
N VAL A 234 -4.94 14.65 2.23
CA VAL A 234 -5.54 13.32 2.10
C VAL A 234 -5.24 12.48 3.33
N ILE A 235 -3.97 12.44 3.76
CA ILE A 235 -3.54 11.67 4.96
C ILE A 235 -4.35 12.05 6.20
N LYS A 236 -4.67 13.33 6.38
CA LYS A 236 -5.44 13.84 7.53
C LYS A 236 -6.84 13.25 7.62
N THR A 237 -7.43 12.85 6.49
CA THR A 237 -8.87 12.55 6.37
C THR A 237 -9.20 11.08 6.13
N ILE A 238 -8.27 10.28 5.62
CA ILE A 238 -8.52 8.87 5.32
C ILE A 238 -8.47 7.99 6.57
N ARG A 239 -9.29 6.93 6.56
CA ARG A 239 -9.22 5.79 7.47
C ARG A 239 -8.48 4.68 6.77
N ILE A 240 -7.66 3.94 7.48
CA ILE A 240 -6.91 2.84 6.86
C ILE A 240 -7.05 1.55 7.65
N PRO A 241 -7.15 0.39 6.99
CA PRO A 241 -7.07 -0.90 7.67
C PRO A 241 -5.70 -1.11 8.32
N TYR A 242 -5.65 -1.84 9.44
CA TYR A 242 -4.38 -2.26 10.04
C TYR A 242 -3.86 -3.59 9.48
N ASP A 243 -4.70 -4.36 8.78
CA ASP A 243 -4.42 -5.68 8.21
C ASP A 243 -3.99 -5.62 6.72
N TRP A 244 -4.01 -6.77 6.03
CA TRP A 244 -3.68 -6.90 4.61
C TRP A 244 -4.70 -6.24 3.65
N GLY A 245 -5.78 -5.71 4.17
CA GLY A 245 -6.71 -4.86 3.41
C GLY A 245 -6.20 -3.43 3.19
N LEU A 246 -5.00 -3.07 3.66
CA LEU A 246 -4.47 -1.72 3.67
C LEU A 246 -4.57 -1.03 2.31
N GLU A 247 -4.04 -1.63 1.25
CA GLU A 247 -3.97 -1.03 -0.08
C GLU A 247 -5.37 -0.81 -0.67
N ILE A 248 -6.24 -1.81 -0.54
CA ILE A 248 -7.66 -1.71 -0.97
C ILE A 248 -8.42 -0.68 -0.14
N GLY A 249 -8.19 -0.66 1.17
CA GLY A 249 -8.81 0.31 2.08
C GLY A 249 -8.39 1.75 1.79
N ILE A 250 -7.11 1.99 1.51
CA ILE A 250 -6.62 3.31 1.07
C ILE A 250 -7.31 3.72 -0.23
N LEU A 251 -7.37 2.83 -1.24
CA LEU A 251 -8.07 3.13 -2.49
C LEU A 251 -9.55 3.46 -2.26
N SER A 252 -10.23 2.72 -1.37
CA SER A 252 -11.64 2.95 -1.02
C SER A 252 -11.86 4.32 -0.36
N GLU A 253 -10.98 4.72 0.57
CA GLU A 253 -11.09 6.01 1.25
C GLU A 253 -10.66 7.18 0.35
N VAL A 254 -9.70 6.95 -0.54
CA VAL A 254 -9.31 7.96 -1.54
C VAL A 254 -10.45 8.23 -2.51
N GLU A 255 -11.13 7.20 -3.02
CA GLU A 255 -12.33 7.32 -3.88
C GLU A 255 -13.46 8.04 -3.15
N ARG A 256 -13.72 7.68 -1.90
CA ARG A 256 -14.77 8.30 -1.08
C ARG A 256 -14.56 9.79 -0.83
N ASN A 257 -13.30 10.21 -0.64
CA ASN A 257 -12.97 11.57 -0.19
C ASN A 257 -12.51 12.51 -1.34
N ASN A 258 -12.31 11.98 -2.54
CA ASN A 258 -11.81 12.77 -3.67
C ASN A 258 -12.57 12.45 -4.96
N THR A 259 -12.64 13.42 -5.85
CA THR A 259 -13.14 13.19 -7.21
C THR A 259 -12.10 12.43 -8.04
N LEU A 260 -12.56 11.60 -8.98
CA LEU A 260 -11.71 10.69 -9.77
C LEU A 260 -10.62 11.42 -10.57
N ASN A 261 -10.87 12.66 -11.00
CA ASN A 261 -9.85 13.49 -11.69
C ASN A 261 -8.71 13.98 -10.79
N ARG A 262 -8.77 13.68 -9.49
CA ARG A 262 -7.69 13.92 -8.51
C ARG A 262 -6.84 12.67 -8.25
N ILE A 263 -7.13 11.58 -8.93
CA ILE A 263 -6.53 10.27 -8.70
C ILE A 263 -5.84 9.81 -9.98
N CYS A 264 -4.62 9.33 -9.86
CA CYS A 264 -3.90 8.72 -10.98
C CYS A 264 -3.12 7.48 -10.55
N GLN A 265 -2.59 6.79 -11.55
CA GLN A 265 -1.57 5.76 -11.38
C GLN A 265 -0.38 6.04 -12.30
N VAL A 266 0.81 5.62 -11.92
CA VAL A 266 2.04 5.87 -12.67
C VAL A 266 2.88 4.62 -12.78
N GLU A 267 3.45 4.38 -13.94
CA GLU A 267 4.43 3.33 -14.18
C GLU A 267 5.76 3.72 -13.54
N ILE A 268 6.17 2.98 -12.50
CA ILE A 268 7.37 3.30 -11.74
C ILE A 268 8.57 2.40 -12.07
N ALA A 269 8.32 1.22 -12.62
CA ALA A 269 9.37 0.27 -12.98
C ALA A 269 8.91 -0.68 -14.09
N ASP A 270 9.86 -1.13 -14.92
CA ASP A 270 9.62 -2.19 -15.91
C ASP A 270 9.62 -3.57 -15.24
N GLN A 271 10.55 -3.77 -14.30
CA GLN A 271 10.65 -4.96 -13.47
C GLN A 271 10.63 -4.54 -12.00
N TYR A 272 9.92 -5.31 -11.21
CA TYR A 272 9.80 -5.07 -9.79
C TYR A 272 9.85 -6.39 -9.04
N ASP A 273 10.84 -6.50 -8.18
CA ASP A 273 10.97 -7.65 -7.29
C ASP A 273 11.12 -7.22 -5.83
N HIS A 274 10.45 -7.96 -4.96
CA HIS A 274 10.54 -7.83 -3.51
C HIS A 274 10.30 -9.20 -2.86
N LYS A 275 10.50 -9.30 -1.56
CA LYS A 275 10.28 -10.51 -0.76
C LYS A 275 8.96 -11.20 -1.07
N HIS A 276 9.01 -12.50 -1.35
CA HIS A 276 7.84 -13.32 -1.61
C HIS A 276 7.21 -13.85 -0.33
N GLN A 277 5.87 -13.77 -0.25
CA GLN A 277 5.11 -14.43 0.81
C GLN A 277 4.99 -15.93 0.52
N SER A 278 5.19 -16.76 1.55
CA SER A 278 5.01 -18.21 1.45
C SER A 278 3.52 -18.58 1.22
N LEU A 279 3.32 -19.67 0.48
CA LEU A 279 2.03 -20.34 0.41
C LEU A 279 1.80 -21.03 1.76
N SER A 280 0.92 -20.48 2.60
CA SER A 280 0.48 -21.11 3.85
C SER A 280 -0.85 -21.81 3.60
N THR A 281 -0.81 -23.01 3.02
CA THR A 281 -2.01 -23.81 2.73
C THR A 281 -2.64 -24.37 4.00
N GLU A 282 -1.86 -24.59 5.05
CA GLU A 282 -2.29 -25.21 6.31
C GLU A 282 -2.67 -24.19 7.40
N ASP A 283 -2.23 -22.94 7.29
CA ASP A 283 -2.50 -21.91 8.31
C ASP A 283 -3.25 -20.71 7.68
N ALA A 284 -4.57 -20.65 7.96
CA ALA A 284 -5.45 -19.61 7.45
C ALA A 284 -5.08 -18.19 7.95
N GLU A 285 -4.28 -18.09 9.03
CA GLU A 285 -3.88 -16.82 9.64
C GLU A 285 -2.49 -16.34 9.19
N LYS A 286 -1.88 -16.99 8.18
CA LYS A 286 -0.56 -16.64 7.67
C LYS A 286 -0.49 -16.54 6.15
N GLY A 287 0.51 -15.81 5.66
CA GLY A 287 0.88 -15.72 4.25
C GLY A 287 -0.26 -15.32 3.32
N LEU A 288 -0.30 -15.93 2.14
CA LEU A 288 -1.32 -15.65 1.12
C LEU A 288 -2.75 -16.02 1.55
N SER A 289 -2.92 -16.94 2.49
CA SER A 289 -4.24 -17.31 3.00
C SER A 289 -4.88 -16.16 3.76
N LYS A 290 -4.20 -15.60 4.75
CA LYS A 290 -4.68 -14.43 5.49
C LYS A 290 -4.87 -13.22 4.57
N MET A 291 -3.89 -12.95 3.72
CA MET A 291 -3.95 -11.84 2.77
C MET A 291 -5.19 -11.91 1.89
N SER A 292 -5.50 -13.09 1.31
CA SER A 292 -6.67 -13.24 0.44
C SER A 292 -8.00 -13.02 1.17
N ARG A 293 -8.09 -13.42 2.44
CA ARG A 293 -9.29 -13.21 3.27
C ARG A 293 -9.48 -11.74 3.62
N ASP A 294 -8.43 -11.07 4.08
CA ASP A 294 -8.49 -9.67 4.48
C ASP A 294 -8.82 -8.74 3.30
N ILE A 295 -8.19 -8.96 2.13
CA ILE A 295 -8.48 -8.23 0.89
C ILE A 295 -9.94 -8.43 0.45
N SER A 296 -10.42 -9.68 0.42
CA SER A 296 -11.79 -9.98 0.00
C SER A 296 -12.80 -9.33 0.93
N ARG A 297 -12.57 -9.40 2.25
CA ARG A 297 -13.43 -8.76 3.26
C ARG A 297 -13.47 -7.24 3.09
N ALA A 298 -12.33 -6.60 2.82
CA ALA A 298 -12.28 -5.15 2.57
C ALA A 298 -13.14 -4.75 1.36
N ILE A 299 -13.11 -5.53 0.27
CA ILE A 299 -13.92 -5.30 -0.93
C ILE A 299 -15.41 -5.51 -0.61
N PHE A 300 -15.79 -6.59 0.07
CA PHE A 300 -17.20 -6.86 0.42
C PHE A 300 -17.77 -5.79 1.34
N ALA A 301 -17.00 -5.36 2.34
CA ALA A 301 -17.41 -4.30 3.25
C ALA A 301 -17.65 -2.96 2.55
N LYS A 302 -16.77 -2.58 1.62
CA LYS A 302 -16.97 -1.35 0.83
C LYS A 302 -18.21 -1.45 -0.05
N LEU A 303 -18.40 -2.56 -0.77
CA LEU A 303 -19.59 -2.79 -1.60
C LEU A 303 -20.88 -2.77 -0.77
N SER A 304 -20.86 -3.38 0.42
CA SER A 304 -22.00 -3.34 1.33
C SER A 304 -22.29 -1.92 1.82
N SER A 305 -21.24 -1.14 2.12
CA SER A 305 -21.40 0.28 2.51
C SER A 305 -21.98 1.14 1.39
N ASP A 306 -21.82 0.71 0.15
CA ASP A 306 -22.38 1.37 -1.05
C ASP A 306 -23.77 0.83 -1.42
N GLY A 307 -24.34 -0.06 -0.57
CA GLY A 307 -25.72 -0.55 -0.71
C GLY A 307 -25.86 -1.91 -1.40
N VAL A 308 -24.77 -2.60 -1.73
CA VAL A 308 -24.85 -3.96 -2.27
C VAL A 308 -25.26 -4.92 -1.17
N THR A 309 -26.36 -5.66 -1.39
CA THR A 309 -26.85 -6.69 -0.48
C THR A 309 -26.20 -8.04 -0.81
N PHE A 310 -25.55 -8.65 0.18
CA PHE A 310 -24.99 -9.98 0.07
C PHE A 310 -25.86 -11.02 0.81
N THR A 311 -25.96 -12.22 0.23
CA THR A 311 -26.63 -13.37 0.83
C THR A 311 -25.72 -14.61 0.76
N PRO A 312 -26.00 -15.68 1.53
CA PRO A 312 -25.26 -16.94 1.40
C PRO A 312 -25.30 -17.51 -0.03
N GLU A 313 -26.43 -17.34 -0.74
CA GLU A 313 -26.62 -17.76 -2.13
C GLU A 313 -25.73 -16.98 -3.09
N PHE A 314 -25.60 -15.68 -2.86
CA PHE A 314 -24.67 -14.84 -3.62
C PHE A 314 -23.23 -15.37 -3.50
N PHE A 315 -22.76 -15.68 -2.30
CA PHE A 315 -21.39 -16.19 -2.10
C PHE A 315 -21.19 -17.60 -2.68
N ARG A 316 -22.21 -18.46 -2.70
CA ARG A 316 -22.13 -19.74 -3.42
C ARG A 316 -21.96 -19.54 -4.92
N THR A 317 -22.72 -18.63 -5.52
CA THR A 317 -22.61 -18.29 -6.95
C THR A 317 -21.27 -17.62 -7.23
N LEU A 318 -20.84 -16.69 -6.38
CA LEU A 318 -19.55 -16.02 -6.49
C LEU A 318 -18.39 -17.04 -6.48
N LYS A 319 -18.43 -18.04 -5.57
CA LYS A 319 -17.40 -19.09 -5.50
C LYS A 319 -17.27 -19.82 -6.84
N ALA A 320 -18.37 -20.26 -7.44
CA ALA A 320 -18.35 -21.01 -8.70
C ALA A 320 -17.89 -20.13 -9.88
N THR A 321 -18.39 -18.89 -9.94
CA THR A 321 -18.05 -17.94 -11.01
C THR A 321 -16.61 -17.50 -10.92
N TYR A 322 -16.11 -17.18 -9.71
CA TYR A 322 -14.73 -16.80 -9.46
C TYR A 322 -13.76 -17.93 -9.84
N TRP A 323 -14.02 -19.15 -9.40
CA TRP A 323 -13.21 -20.32 -9.75
C TRP A 323 -13.02 -20.45 -11.27
N ARG A 324 -14.11 -20.37 -12.03
CA ARG A 324 -14.05 -20.46 -13.50
C ARG A 324 -13.25 -19.32 -14.11
N ILE A 325 -13.53 -18.08 -13.71
CA ILE A 325 -12.80 -16.90 -14.23
C ILE A 325 -11.32 -16.97 -13.87
N ALA A 326 -10.96 -17.38 -12.65
CA ALA A 326 -9.59 -17.48 -12.22
C ALA A 326 -8.79 -18.52 -13.04
N LEU A 327 -9.40 -19.64 -13.41
CA LEU A 327 -8.79 -20.63 -14.31
C LEU A 327 -8.57 -20.05 -15.72
N ASP A 328 -9.50 -19.27 -16.25
CA ASP A 328 -9.27 -18.57 -17.52
C ASP A 328 -8.07 -17.63 -17.45
N PHE A 329 -7.85 -16.95 -16.31
CA PHE A 329 -6.67 -16.10 -16.09
C PHE A 329 -5.36 -16.91 -16.02
N VAL A 330 -5.36 -18.16 -15.51
CA VAL A 330 -4.17 -19.03 -15.53
C VAL A 330 -3.71 -19.29 -16.96
N GLU A 331 -4.65 -19.59 -17.87
CA GLU A 331 -4.33 -19.80 -19.28
C GLU A 331 -3.81 -18.52 -19.95
N LEU A 332 -4.39 -17.36 -19.65
CA LEU A 332 -3.91 -16.08 -20.17
C LEU A 332 -2.48 -15.77 -19.71
N TYR A 333 -2.18 -15.96 -18.43
CA TYR A 333 -0.84 -15.71 -17.88
C TYR A 333 0.19 -16.76 -18.32
N LYS A 334 -0.22 -17.99 -18.60
CA LYS A 334 0.62 -18.99 -19.26
C LYS A 334 1.08 -18.53 -20.65
N ALA A 335 0.14 -18.02 -21.45
CA ALA A 335 0.45 -17.48 -22.76
C ALA A 335 1.41 -16.28 -22.69
N ASP A 336 1.18 -15.37 -21.75
CA ASP A 336 2.03 -14.21 -21.51
C ASP A 336 3.43 -14.62 -21.03
N SER A 337 3.54 -15.55 -20.08
CA SER A 337 4.81 -16.10 -19.64
C SER A 337 5.60 -16.77 -20.76
N ASN A 338 4.94 -17.58 -21.59
CA ASN A 338 5.58 -18.25 -22.72
C ASN A 338 6.10 -17.24 -23.76
N MET A 339 5.33 -16.18 -24.05
CA MET A 339 5.76 -15.14 -24.98
C MET A 339 7.02 -14.41 -24.48
N ASN A 340 7.17 -14.27 -23.17
CA ASN A 340 8.30 -13.59 -22.53
C ASN A 340 9.42 -14.56 -22.08
N SER A 341 9.35 -15.83 -22.46
CA SER A 341 10.33 -16.88 -22.08
C SER A 341 10.49 -17.09 -20.57
N LEU A 342 9.43 -16.80 -19.81
CA LEU A 342 9.37 -17.00 -18.36
C LEU A 342 8.89 -18.42 -18.03
N SER A 343 9.40 -19.02 -16.98
CA SER A 343 8.92 -20.31 -16.48
C SER A 343 7.53 -20.15 -15.86
N TYR A 344 6.63 -21.11 -16.13
CA TYR A 344 5.27 -21.10 -15.63
C TYR A 344 4.85 -22.47 -15.11
N ASP A 345 4.62 -22.58 -13.81
CA ASP A 345 4.15 -23.81 -13.16
C ASP A 345 2.62 -23.79 -13.09
N PHE A 346 1.99 -24.32 -14.13
CA PHE A 346 0.55 -24.33 -14.30
C PHE A 346 -0.17 -25.00 -13.12
N HIS A 347 0.31 -26.18 -12.69
CA HIS A 347 -0.31 -26.93 -11.59
C HIS A 347 -0.27 -26.13 -10.28
N ARG A 348 0.85 -25.51 -9.99
CA ARG A 348 0.99 -24.68 -8.79
C ARG A 348 0.11 -23.42 -8.82
N GLU A 349 -0.14 -22.83 -9.97
CA GLU A 349 -1.06 -21.71 -10.11
C GLU A 349 -2.52 -22.14 -9.86
N GLU A 350 -2.91 -23.37 -10.31
CA GLU A 350 -4.22 -23.95 -10.01
C GLU A 350 -4.40 -24.24 -8.52
N GLU A 351 -3.40 -24.78 -7.84
CA GLU A 351 -3.43 -24.99 -6.36
C GLU A 351 -3.66 -23.65 -5.62
N VAL A 352 -3.05 -22.58 -6.08
CA VAL A 352 -3.27 -21.25 -5.51
C VAL A 352 -4.70 -20.76 -5.73
N ILE A 353 -5.29 -21.03 -6.89
CA ILE A 353 -6.69 -20.71 -7.14
C ILE A 353 -7.60 -21.46 -6.18
N ASP A 354 -7.39 -22.75 -5.96
CA ASP A 354 -8.21 -23.54 -5.03
C ASP A 354 -8.15 -22.97 -3.60
N LEU A 355 -6.98 -22.52 -3.17
CA LEU A 355 -6.81 -21.79 -1.91
C LEU A 355 -7.62 -20.50 -1.90
N PHE A 356 -7.50 -19.68 -2.95
CA PHE A 356 -8.21 -18.41 -3.02
C PHE A 356 -9.73 -18.58 -3.12
N VAL A 357 -10.23 -19.55 -3.87
CA VAL A 357 -11.67 -19.89 -3.96
C VAL A 357 -12.25 -20.18 -2.58
N LYS A 358 -11.53 -21.00 -1.78
CA LYS A 358 -11.92 -21.32 -0.41
C LYS A 358 -11.93 -20.07 0.46
N ASN A 359 -10.89 -19.25 0.39
CA ASN A 359 -10.73 -18.07 1.22
C ASN A 359 -11.71 -16.95 0.87
N VAL A 360 -11.95 -16.69 -0.41
CA VAL A 360 -12.96 -15.71 -0.87
C VAL A 360 -14.36 -16.10 -0.39
N TYR A 361 -14.72 -17.37 -0.52
CA TYR A 361 -16.01 -17.86 -0.02
C TYR A 361 -16.15 -17.75 1.49
N GLN A 362 -15.11 -18.22 2.23
CA GLN A 362 -15.12 -18.15 3.69
C GLN A 362 -15.17 -16.71 4.19
N SER A 363 -14.39 -15.82 3.58
CA SER A 363 -14.42 -14.38 3.88
C SER A 363 -15.80 -13.75 3.69
N GLY A 364 -16.54 -14.20 2.67
CA GLY A 364 -17.92 -13.75 2.45
C GLY A 364 -18.88 -14.24 3.54
N ILE A 365 -18.76 -15.49 3.96
CA ILE A 365 -19.59 -16.05 5.06
C ILE A 365 -19.23 -15.39 6.40
N ASP A 366 -17.95 -15.20 6.68
CA ASP A 366 -17.49 -14.51 7.90
C ASP A 366 -17.99 -13.06 7.93
N PHE A 367 -17.98 -12.38 6.79
CA PHE A 367 -18.52 -11.02 6.64
C PHE A 367 -20.04 -10.96 6.92
N LEU A 368 -20.83 -11.92 6.43
CA LEU A 368 -22.27 -11.97 6.72
C LEU A 368 -22.57 -12.16 8.21
N ASN A 369 -21.74 -12.95 8.89
CA ASN A 369 -21.90 -13.20 10.33
C ASN A 369 -21.46 -12.01 11.19
N ASN A 370 -20.44 -11.25 10.74
CA ASN A 370 -19.83 -10.16 11.50
C ASN A 370 -19.47 -8.97 10.56
N PRO A 371 -20.43 -8.23 10.04
CA PRO A 371 -20.18 -7.13 9.09
C PRO A 371 -19.41 -5.95 9.70
N ASP A 372 -19.45 -5.81 11.03
CA ASP A 372 -18.81 -4.70 11.76
C ASP A 372 -17.30 -4.89 11.97
N THR A 373 -16.75 -6.04 11.60
CA THR A 373 -15.34 -6.41 11.90
C THR A 373 -14.32 -5.91 10.88
N VAL A 374 -14.65 -4.89 10.08
CA VAL A 374 -13.65 -4.28 9.20
C VAL A 374 -12.70 -3.42 10.04
N PRO A 375 -11.43 -3.78 10.10
CA PRO A 375 -10.48 -3.13 11.00
C PRO A 375 -10.02 -1.79 10.40
N LEU A 376 -10.71 -0.71 10.73
CA LEU A 376 -10.35 0.64 10.26
C LEU A 376 -9.78 1.48 11.40
N MET A 377 -8.52 1.88 11.26
CA MET A 377 -7.93 2.96 12.05
C MET A 377 -8.63 4.28 11.72
N PRO A 378 -9.00 5.11 12.71
CA PRO A 378 -9.67 6.38 12.46
C PRO A 378 -8.75 7.36 11.72
N SER A 379 -9.35 8.33 11.00
CA SER A 379 -8.57 9.44 10.46
C SER A 379 -7.95 10.28 11.59
N TRP A 380 -6.77 10.84 11.36
CA TRP A 380 -6.12 11.71 12.32
C TRP A 380 -6.94 12.95 12.68
N LYS A 381 -7.76 13.45 11.74
CA LYS A 381 -8.73 14.52 12.03
C LYS A 381 -9.73 14.11 13.13
N ARG A 382 -10.20 12.86 13.14
CA ARG A 382 -11.07 12.34 14.20
C ARG A 382 -10.31 12.20 15.53
N VAL A 383 -9.05 11.75 15.46
CA VAL A 383 -8.21 11.60 16.67
C VAL A 383 -7.99 12.96 17.33
N GLN A 384 -7.67 14.00 16.55
CA GLN A 384 -7.54 15.38 17.04
C GLN A 384 -8.84 15.91 17.64
N SER A 385 -9.99 15.52 17.12
CA SER A 385 -11.29 15.93 17.72
C SER A 385 -11.51 15.31 19.10
N ALA A 386 -10.95 14.12 19.36
CA ALA A 386 -11.01 13.46 20.66
C ALA A 386 -9.92 13.95 21.65
N PHE A 387 -8.80 14.35 21.13
CA PHE A 387 -7.61 14.81 21.85
C PHE A 387 -6.96 15.98 21.08
N PRO A 388 -7.28 17.25 21.39
CA PRO A 388 -6.79 18.40 20.61
C PRO A 388 -5.27 18.48 20.46
N ASP A 389 -4.51 18.15 21.50
CA ASP A 389 -3.05 18.25 21.54
C ASP A 389 -2.30 16.98 21.12
N ILE A 390 -3.01 15.99 20.56
CA ILE A 390 -2.48 14.64 20.33
C ILE A 390 -1.31 14.62 19.32
N LEU A 391 -1.35 15.48 18.32
CA LEU A 391 -0.29 15.55 17.32
C LEU A 391 0.99 16.16 17.90
N GLU A 392 0.85 17.18 18.73
CA GLU A 392 2.01 17.78 19.43
C GLU A 392 2.65 16.77 20.38
N GLU A 393 1.85 16.06 21.17
CA GLU A 393 2.34 15.01 22.07
C GLU A 393 3.03 13.88 21.29
N PHE A 394 2.45 13.46 20.17
CA PHE A 394 3.05 12.42 19.34
C PHE A 394 4.38 12.88 18.72
N TYR A 395 4.42 14.13 18.24
CA TYR A 395 5.66 14.74 17.76
C TYR A 395 6.76 14.72 18.83
N GLN A 396 6.46 15.17 20.04
CA GLN A 396 7.41 15.20 21.14
C GLN A 396 7.93 13.79 21.50
N ILE A 397 7.05 12.78 21.54
CA ILE A 397 7.46 11.40 21.79
C ILE A 397 8.51 10.94 20.78
N VAL A 398 8.26 11.18 19.47
CA VAL A 398 9.18 10.75 18.42
C VAL A 398 10.49 11.53 18.47
N GLU A 399 10.44 12.86 18.68
CA GLU A 399 11.66 13.68 18.82
C GLU A 399 12.51 13.25 20.00
N GLU A 400 11.90 13.04 21.17
CA GLU A 400 12.61 12.59 22.36
C GLU A 400 13.24 11.19 22.20
N ASP A 401 12.56 10.26 21.49
CA ASP A 401 13.11 8.94 21.24
C ASP A 401 14.28 8.99 20.24
N ASN A 402 14.25 9.90 19.26
CA ASN A 402 15.33 10.06 18.28
C ASN A 402 16.53 10.87 18.83
N ASN A 403 16.41 11.55 19.97
CA ASN A 403 17.50 12.31 20.61
C ASN A 403 18.31 11.50 21.63
N ILE A 404 18.19 10.18 21.64
CA ILE A 404 18.87 9.28 22.58
C ILE A 404 20.34 9.02 22.19
N ILE A 405 20.74 9.36 20.97
CA ILE A 405 22.15 9.22 20.46
C ILE A 405 22.84 10.57 20.42
#